data_209eb28d653b01e45b2248b97dd26cff
#
_entry.id   209eb28d653b01e45b2248b97dd26cff
#
_cell.length_a   1.000
_cell.length_b   1.000
_cell.length_c   1.000
_cell.angle_alpha   90.00
_cell.angle_beta   90.00
_cell.angle_gamma   90.00
#
_symmetry.space_group_name_H-M   'P 1'
#
loop_
_entity.id
_entity.type
_entity.pdbx_description
1 polymer ?
#
loop_
_entity_poly.entity_id
_entity_poly.type
_entity_poly.pdbx_seq_one_letter_code
_entity_poly.pdbx_strand_id
1 'polypeptide(L)'
;YRFARGSELSLTDELSVKLDRPLDFMAVTDHAEWFDLLYICTDPEWSDDPYCDIMTEKAGRITGPEVFAEYVIPTITKASPKPTPICAKDAEHCDHSRMSQWDRIQQQTNAADDPCHFTALNGYEWSATPDFSHNHRNVIFRDENVTPDAIDYMRYPNPLALWQELDNQCKAEAGCEAIAIPHNTNMGDGRSFDIETETNEVRALRARFERLVEIHQEKGSSECLYAFGQPDEDCNFQQYLTRSSRPTAPEDYSREEWQKMRSSYVRALLTRGLGVYSESGINPLQLGIISSTDNHAATGGFVDEDKWLGSVFGIGDLDKAMVRKSWNPGGLVAVWAEENTRHSLFDALKRREVYATSGPRMQVRLQGSGNALTCDADNYEGIPMGGSFKKLKKPPHFRIQALYDETPLQSIEIIKGEFRDGELRETT
;
A
#
# COMPACT_ATOMS: atom_id res chain seq x y z
N TYR A 1 12.30 -8.76 -8.81
CA TYR A 1 12.91 -9.56 -7.72
C TYR A 1 14.45 -9.56 -7.78
N ARG A 2 15.11 -9.73 -8.95
CA ARG A 2 16.60 -9.74 -9.03
C ARG A 2 17.22 -8.46 -8.49
N PHE A 3 16.65 -7.29 -8.79
CA PHE A 3 17.08 -6.00 -8.24
C PHE A 3 16.98 -5.97 -6.70
N ALA A 4 15.85 -6.38 -6.14
CA ALA A 4 15.63 -6.46 -4.70
C ALA A 4 16.66 -7.36 -3.99
N ARG A 5 17.12 -8.42 -4.66
CA ARG A 5 18.18 -9.33 -4.20
C ARG A 5 19.61 -8.78 -4.43
N GLY A 6 19.73 -7.53 -4.86
CA GLY A 6 21.02 -6.85 -5.03
C GLY A 6 21.67 -7.02 -6.40
N SER A 7 20.96 -7.49 -7.43
CA SER A 7 21.46 -7.47 -8.80
C SER A 7 21.43 -6.05 -9.35
N GLU A 8 22.41 -5.71 -10.20
CA GLU A 8 22.37 -4.47 -10.95
C GLU A 8 21.27 -4.51 -12.01
N LEU A 9 20.59 -3.37 -12.19
CA LEU A 9 19.57 -3.16 -13.19
C LEU A 9 19.96 -2.00 -14.09
N SER A 10 20.04 -2.21 -15.38
CA SER A 10 20.21 -1.15 -16.39
C SER A 10 18.84 -0.56 -16.71
N LEU A 11 18.66 0.72 -16.43
CA LEU A 11 17.43 1.49 -16.72
C LEU A 11 17.50 2.09 -18.12
N THR A 12 18.69 2.50 -18.56
CA THR A 12 19.02 2.96 -19.92
C THR A 12 20.40 2.43 -20.31
N ASP A 13 20.84 2.70 -21.53
CA ASP A 13 22.19 2.31 -22.01
C ASP A 13 23.32 2.96 -21.17
N GLU A 14 23.03 4.08 -20.50
CA GLU A 14 24.02 4.85 -19.73
C GLU A 14 23.76 4.82 -18.22
N LEU A 15 22.63 4.26 -17.76
CA LEU A 15 22.19 4.34 -16.38
C LEU A 15 21.89 2.97 -15.79
N SER A 16 22.71 2.56 -14.84
CA SER A 16 22.49 1.34 -14.06
C SER A 16 22.36 1.66 -12.57
N VAL A 17 21.56 0.89 -11.86
CA VAL A 17 21.34 1.01 -10.43
C VAL A 17 21.44 -0.33 -9.73
N LYS A 18 21.78 -0.28 -8.44
CA LYS A 18 21.90 -1.45 -7.57
C LYS A 18 21.58 -1.06 -6.14
N LEU A 19 20.95 -1.95 -5.39
CA LEU A 19 20.80 -1.76 -3.96
C LEU A 19 22.12 -2.02 -3.25
N ASP A 20 22.55 -1.10 -2.40
CA ASP A 20 23.73 -1.30 -1.53
C ASP A 20 23.48 -2.42 -0.50
N ARG A 21 22.27 -2.50 0.01
CA ARG A 21 21.79 -3.55 0.91
C ARG A 21 20.56 -4.24 0.30
N PRO A 22 20.65 -5.52 -0.10
CA PRO A 22 19.50 -6.29 -0.60
C PRO A 22 18.33 -6.27 0.38
N LEU A 23 17.10 -6.45 -0.13
CA LEU A 23 15.91 -6.65 0.69
C LEU A 23 15.84 -8.12 1.16
N ASP A 24 15.19 -8.32 2.30
CA ASP A 24 14.92 -9.67 2.84
C ASP A 24 13.66 -10.27 2.20
N PHE A 25 12.72 -9.45 1.80
CA PHE A 25 11.47 -9.86 1.17
C PHE A 25 10.89 -8.76 0.29
N MET A 26 9.99 -9.13 -0.62
CA MET A 26 9.31 -8.20 -1.52
C MET A 26 7.98 -8.77 -2.01
N ALA A 27 6.99 -7.91 -2.19
CA ALA A 27 5.84 -8.14 -3.06
C ALA A 27 5.92 -7.20 -4.28
N VAL A 28 5.67 -7.73 -5.46
CA VAL A 28 5.40 -6.94 -6.66
C VAL A 28 3.90 -7.00 -6.89
N THR A 29 3.25 -5.84 -6.92
CA THR A 29 1.79 -5.72 -6.92
C THR A 29 1.35 -4.91 -8.14
N ASP A 30 1.44 -5.53 -9.32
CA ASP A 30 1.01 -4.91 -10.57
C ASP A 30 -0.50 -4.63 -10.54
N HIS A 31 -0.92 -3.56 -11.22
CA HIS A 31 -2.34 -3.21 -11.36
C HIS A 31 -3.13 -4.32 -12.05
N ALA A 32 -4.04 -4.96 -11.33
CA ALA A 32 -4.84 -6.09 -11.82
C ALA A 32 -5.71 -5.71 -13.03
N GLU A 33 -6.14 -4.46 -13.10
CA GLU A 33 -6.93 -3.88 -14.19
C GLU A 33 -6.19 -3.88 -15.53
N TRP A 34 -4.86 -4.07 -15.50
CA TRP A 34 -4.01 -3.94 -16.70
C TRP A 34 -3.35 -5.25 -17.10
N PHE A 35 -3.67 -6.37 -16.48
CA PHE A 35 -3.05 -7.67 -16.78
C PHE A 35 -3.25 -8.11 -18.22
N ASP A 36 -4.41 -7.79 -18.80
CA ASP A 36 -4.72 -8.10 -20.20
C ASP A 36 -4.36 -6.95 -21.17
N LEU A 37 -4.14 -5.74 -20.69
CA LEU A 37 -4.12 -4.50 -21.47
C LEU A 37 -3.13 -4.52 -22.65
N LEU A 38 -1.94 -5.05 -22.41
CA LEU A 38 -0.91 -5.29 -23.44
C LEU A 38 -0.70 -6.78 -23.71
N TYR A 39 -0.89 -7.61 -22.72
CA TYR A 39 -0.60 -9.03 -22.79
C TYR A 39 -1.44 -9.74 -23.85
N ILE A 40 -2.72 -9.34 -23.99
CA ILE A 40 -3.60 -9.87 -25.04
C ILE A 40 -3.02 -9.67 -26.45
N CYS A 41 -2.27 -8.61 -26.67
CA CYS A 41 -1.62 -8.32 -27.95
C CYS A 41 -0.40 -9.19 -28.25
N THR A 42 0.01 -10.04 -27.30
CA THR A 42 1.05 -11.06 -27.54
C THR A 42 0.47 -12.34 -28.13
N ASP A 43 -0.85 -12.49 -28.13
CA ASP A 43 -1.55 -13.61 -28.76
C ASP A 43 -1.60 -13.40 -30.28
N PRO A 44 -1.10 -14.37 -31.09
CA PRO A 44 -1.10 -14.25 -32.55
C PRO A 44 -2.49 -14.04 -33.16
N GLU A 45 -3.55 -14.51 -32.51
CA GLU A 45 -4.93 -14.34 -32.99
C GLU A 45 -5.38 -12.88 -32.93
N TRP A 46 -4.87 -12.12 -31.96
CA TRP A 46 -5.28 -10.74 -31.69
C TRP A 46 -4.22 -9.69 -32.04
N SER A 47 -3.01 -10.12 -32.38
CA SER A 47 -1.87 -9.23 -32.65
C SER A 47 -2.15 -8.22 -33.77
N ASP A 48 -3.01 -8.56 -34.73
CA ASP A 48 -3.40 -7.71 -35.86
C ASP A 48 -4.68 -6.86 -35.57
N ASP A 49 -5.25 -6.91 -34.34
CA ASP A 49 -6.37 -6.05 -34.00
C ASP A 49 -5.93 -4.56 -33.95
N PRO A 50 -6.73 -3.63 -34.48
CA PRO A 50 -6.41 -2.19 -34.45
C PRO A 50 -6.10 -1.65 -33.06
N TYR A 51 -6.66 -2.24 -31.99
CA TYR A 51 -6.28 -1.90 -30.62
C TYR A 51 -4.82 -2.27 -30.34
N CYS A 52 -4.36 -3.44 -30.77
CA CYS A 52 -3.00 -3.91 -30.58
C CYS A 52 -2.01 -3.09 -31.42
N ASP A 53 -2.38 -2.67 -32.62
CA ASP A 53 -1.57 -1.70 -33.40
C ASP A 53 -1.32 -0.41 -32.61
N ILE A 54 -2.37 0.13 -31.96
CA ILE A 54 -2.25 1.32 -31.12
C ILE A 54 -1.32 1.06 -29.94
N MET A 55 -1.52 -0.04 -29.25
CA MET A 55 -0.82 -0.33 -27.99
C MET A 55 0.64 -0.77 -28.24
N THR A 56 0.94 -1.52 -29.31
CA THR A 56 2.27 -2.06 -29.58
C THR A 56 3.13 -1.18 -30.49
N GLU A 57 2.61 -0.61 -31.56
CA GLU A 57 3.33 0.37 -32.42
C GLU A 57 3.77 1.58 -31.60
N LYS A 58 2.93 1.97 -30.67
CA LYS A 58 3.18 3.02 -29.72
C LYS A 58 3.75 2.50 -28.40
N ALA A 59 4.16 1.21 -28.30
CA ALA A 59 4.71 0.68 -27.05
C ALA A 59 5.97 1.45 -26.61
N GLY A 60 6.80 1.95 -27.52
CA GLY A 60 7.80 2.98 -27.24
C GLY A 60 7.21 4.38 -26.99
N ARG A 61 5.90 4.57 -27.12
CA ARG A 61 5.11 5.79 -26.94
C ARG A 61 3.88 5.56 -26.08
N ILE A 62 3.73 4.39 -25.47
CA ILE A 62 2.64 4.06 -24.50
C ILE A 62 2.68 5.03 -23.32
N THR A 63 3.85 5.56 -23.03
CA THR A 63 4.05 6.72 -22.16
C THR A 63 3.60 8.04 -22.82
N GLY A 64 3.14 8.01 -24.08
CA GLY A 64 2.51 9.16 -24.69
C GLY A 64 1.23 9.52 -23.95
N PRO A 65 1.09 10.77 -23.46
CA PRO A 65 -0.04 11.17 -22.61
C PRO A 65 -1.40 10.86 -23.24
N GLU A 66 -1.50 10.87 -24.55
CA GLU A 66 -2.77 10.66 -25.28
C GLU A 66 -3.24 9.20 -25.19
N VAL A 67 -2.37 8.21 -25.45
CA VAL A 67 -2.73 6.77 -25.39
C VAL A 67 -3.03 6.37 -23.95
N PHE A 68 -2.21 6.84 -23.01
CA PHE A 68 -2.42 6.57 -21.60
C PHE A 68 -3.74 7.16 -21.11
N ALA A 69 -4.05 8.40 -21.47
CA ALA A 69 -5.29 9.06 -21.07
C ALA A 69 -6.55 8.45 -21.70
N GLU A 70 -6.46 7.93 -22.92
CA GLU A 70 -7.61 7.41 -23.67
C GLU A 70 -7.94 5.96 -23.33
N TYR A 71 -6.93 5.10 -23.12
CA TYR A 71 -7.12 3.66 -22.99
C TYR A 71 -6.81 3.11 -21.59
N VAL A 72 -5.87 3.72 -20.87
CA VAL A 72 -5.39 3.18 -19.60
C VAL A 72 -6.09 3.84 -18.40
N ILE A 73 -6.02 5.16 -18.29
CA ILE A 73 -6.60 5.88 -17.14
C ILE A 73 -8.10 5.67 -16.96
N PRO A 74 -8.96 5.59 -18.00
CA PRO A 74 -10.38 5.38 -17.81
C PRO A 74 -10.75 4.06 -17.12
N THR A 75 -9.89 3.05 -17.18
CA THR A 75 -10.12 1.75 -16.53
C THR A 75 -10.13 1.84 -15.01
N ILE A 76 -9.47 2.84 -14.42
CA ILE A 76 -9.39 3.04 -12.97
C ILE A 76 -10.10 4.29 -12.48
N THR A 77 -10.33 5.31 -13.34
CA THR A 77 -10.87 6.61 -12.90
C THR A 77 -12.39 6.74 -13.03
N LYS A 78 -13.04 5.84 -13.72
CA LYS A 78 -14.50 5.85 -13.86
C LYS A 78 -15.15 5.06 -12.74
N ALA A 79 -16.24 5.57 -12.18
CA ALA A 79 -17.05 4.86 -11.19
C ALA A 79 -17.69 3.56 -11.76
N SER A 80 -17.83 3.51 -13.07
CA SER A 80 -18.23 2.30 -13.83
C SER A 80 -17.30 2.18 -15.03
N PRO A 81 -16.13 1.57 -14.85
CA PRO A 81 -15.16 1.40 -15.91
C PRO A 81 -15.74 0.57 -17.04
N LYS A 82 -15.32 0.87 -18.26
CA LYS A 82 -15.70 0.07 -19.44
C LYS A 82 -14.52 -0.76 -19.89
N PRO A 83 -14.78 -1.98 -20.40
CA PRO A 83 -13.73 -2.77 -21.00
C PRO A 83 -13.07 -2.04 -22.16
N THR A 84 -11.83 -2.39 -22.46
CA THR A 84 -11.10 -1.90 -23.63
C THR A 84 -11.87 -2.26 -24.93
N PRO A 85 -11.63 -1.56 -26.03
CA PRO A 85 -12.32 -1.85 -27.30
C PRO A 85 -12.20 -3.31 -27.74
N ILE A 86 -11.06 -3.96 -27.50
CA ILE A 86 -10.84 -5.36 -27.85
C ILE A 86 -11.67 -6.28 -26.94
N CYS A 87 -11.68 -6.05 -25.64
CA CYS A 87 -12.46 -6.84 -24.68
C CYS A 87 -13.98 -6.61 -24.79
N ALA A 88 -14.40 -5.48 -25.34
CA ALA A 88 -15.80 -5.26 -25.69
C ALA A 88 -16.28 -6.14 -26.86
N LYS A 89 -15.35 -6.62 -27.71
CA LYS A 89 -15.66 -7.56 -28.81
C LYS A 89 -15.69 -9.00 -28.33
N ASP A 90 -14.74 -9.38 -27.49
CA ASP A 90 -14.60 -10.75 -26.95
C ASP A 90 -14.12 -10.71 -25.48
N ALA A 91 -15.06 -10.73 -24.56
CA ALA A 91 -14.79 -10.71 -23.13
C ALA A 91 -14.15 -12.01 -22.65
N GLU A 92 -14.53 -13.17 -23.22
CA GLU A 92 -14.02 -14.49 -22.82
C GLU A 92 -12.53 -14.60 -23.13
N HIS A 93 -12.09 -14.10 -24.28
CA HIS A 93 -10.68 -14.08 -24.64
C HIS A 93 -9.85 -13.16 -23.71
N CYS A 94 -10.38 -11.99 -23.35
CA CYS A 94 -9.73 -11.10 -22.38
C CYS A 94 -9.63 -11.75 -20.99
N ASP A 95 -10.68 -12.44 -20.54
CA ASP A 95 -10.66 -13.16 -19.28
C ASP A 95 -9.56 -14.24 -19.28
N HIS A 96 -9.46 -15.02 -20.36
CA HIS A 96 -8.41 -16.02 -20.52
C HIS A 96 -7.01 -15.37 -20.53
N SER A 97 -6.82 -14.28 -21.26
CA SER A 97 -5.56 -13.54 -21.32
C SER A 97 -5.15 -13.03 -19.92
N ARG A 98 -6.07 -12.43 -19.18
CA ARG A 98 -5.84 -11.93 -17.82
C ARG A 98 -5.45 -13.03 -16.85
N MET A 99 -6.17 -14.16 -16.85
CA MET A 99 -5.87 -15.32 -16.02
C MET A 99 -4.47 -15.89 -16.36
N SER A 100 -4.13 -15.98 -17.64
CA SER A 100 -2.82 -16.43 -18.11
C SER A 100 -1.70 -15.51 -17.62
N GLN A 101 -1.92 -14.19 -17.63
CA GLN A 101 -0.95 -13.25 -17.09
C GLN A 101 -0.82 -13.36 -15.57
N TRP A 102 -1.92 -13.58 -14.84
CA TRP A 102 -1.90 -13.84 -13.41
C TRP A 102 -1.10 -15.11 -13.07
N ASP A 103 -1.29 -16.18 -13.80
CA ASP A 103 -0.50 -17.42 -13.67
C ASP A 103 0.99 -17.17 -13.90
N ARG A 104 1.34 -16.36 -14.90
CA ARG A 104 2.71 -16.00 -15.19
C ARG A 104 3.36 -15.19 -14.06
N ILE A 105 2.64 -14.24 -13.47
CA ILE A 105 3.10 -13.46 -12.32
C ILE A 105 3.38 -14.39 -11.14
N GLN A 106 2.48 -15.32 -10.85
CA GLN A 106 2.66 -16.31 -9.78
C GLN A 106 3.90 -17.18 -10.02
N GLN A 107 4.10 -17.68 -11.24
CA GLN A 107 5.26 -18.48 -11.59
C GLN A 107 6.57 -17.70 -11.37
N GLN A 108 6.63 -16.43 -11.76
CA GLN A 108 7.80 -15.58 -11.55
C GLN A 108 8.05 -15.30 -10.07
N THR A 109 7.00 -15.07 -9.31
CA THR A 109 7.07 -14.86 -7.86
C THR A 109 7.55 -16.12 -7.14
N ASN A 110 6.98 -17.28 -7.49
CA ASN A 110 7.38 -18.57 -6.90
C ASN A 110 8.81 -18.95 -7.25
N ALA A 111 9.28 -18.62 -8.46
CA ALA A 111 10.66 -18.84 -8.87
C ALA A 111 11.66 -17.90 -8.19
N ALA A 112 11.21 -16.75 -7.69
CA ALA A 112 12.04 -15.79 -6.95
C ALA A 112 12.11 -16.07 -5.45
N ASP A 113 11.17 -16.86 -4.92
CA ASP A 113 11.11 -17.21 -3.50
C ASP A 113 12.26 -18.17 -3.13
N ASP A 114 13.02 -17.80 -2.12
CA ASP A 114 14.19 -18.55 -1.61
C ASP A 114 14.15 -18.48 -0.07
N PRO A 115 13.35 -19.36 0.56
CA PRO A 115 13.08 -19.31 1.99
C PRO A 115 14.35 -19.19 2.85
N CYS A 116 14.31 -18.37 3.87
CA CYS A 116 15.40 -17.96 4.75
C CYS A 116 16.44 -17.00 4.14
N HIS A 117 16.43 -16.76 2.83
CA HIS A 117 17.33 -15.81 2.17
C HIS A 117 16.58 -14.63 1.57
N PHE A 118 15.52 -14.90 0.81
CA PHE A 118 14.67 -13.87 0.22
C PHE A 118 13.26 -14.40 0.02
N THR A 119 12.28 -13.76 0.63
CA THR A 119 10.88 -14.16 0.45
C THR A 119 10.19 -13.29 -0.60
N ALA A 120 9.63 -13.92 -1.64
CA ALA A 120 8.77 -13.28 -2.62
C ALA A 120 7.30 -13.59 -2.35
N LEU A 121 6.47 -12.57 -2.08
CA LEU A 121 5.05 -12.73 -1.78
C LEU A 121 4.21 -12.55 -3.04
N ASN A 122 3.27 -13.44 -3.28
CA ASN A 122 2.27 -13.29 -4.34
C ASN A 122 1.30 -12.14 -3.99
N GLY A 123 1.01 -11.32 -4.98
CA GLY A 123 0.07 -10.21 -4.81
C GLY A 123 -0.23 -9.48 -6.10
N TYR A 124 -1.19 -8.59 -6.02
CA TYR A 124 -1.58 -7.65 -7.08
C TYR A 124 -2.18 -6.39 -6.45
N GLU A 125 -2.30 -5.35 -7.24
CA GLU A 125 -3.00 -4.13 -6.82
C GLU A 125 -4.40 -4.07 -7.42
N TRP A 126 -5.39 -3.82 -6.56
CA TRP A 126 -6.73 -3.39 -6.91
C TRP A 126 -6.78 -1.86 -6.88
N SER A 127 -6.94 -1.21 -8.05
CA SER A 127 -6.60 0.20 -8.25
C SER A 127 -7.82 1.05 -8.57
N ALA A 128 -8.63 1.35 -7.58
CA ALA A 128 -9.77 2.25 -7.75
C ALA A 128 -9.35 3.72 -7.62
N THR A 129 -9.59 4.52 -8.64
CA THR A 129 -9.34 5.96 -8.62
C THR A 129 -10.56 6.75 -9.13
N PRO A 130 -11.80 6.46 -8.66
CA PRO A 130 -12.99 7.14 -9.15
C PRO A 130 -12.89 8.65 -8.94
N ASP A 131 -13.17 9.43 -10.00
CA ASP A 131 -13.05 10.89 -9.98
C ASP A 131 -11.67 11.38 -9.53
N PHE A 132 -10.62 10.60 -9.83
CA PHE A 132 -9.23 10.85 -9.41
C PHE A 132 -8.98 10.81 -7.89
N SER A 133 -9.87 10.21 -7.13
CA SER A 133 -9.70 9.95 -5.70
C SER A 133 -9.16 8.53 -5.49
N HIS A 134 -7.95 8.42 -4.96
CA HIS A 134 -7.28 7.13 -4.80
C HIS A 134 -7.93 6.29 -3.70
N ASN A 135 -8.26 5.06 -4.02
CA ASN A 135 -8.84 4.07 -3.12
C ASN A 135 -8.24 2.69 -3.38
N HIS A 136 -6.93 2.62 -3.48
CA HIS A 136 -6.16 1.45 -3.89
C HIS A 136 -5.94 0.47 -2.75
N ARG A 137 -5.79 -0.84 -3.08
CA ARG A 137 -5.42 -1.90 -2.14
C ARG A 137 -4.41 -2.85 -2.78
N ASN A 138 -3.30 -3.09 -2.10
CA ASN A 138 -2.42 -4.20 -2.42
C ASN A 138 -2.99 -5.47 -1.78
N VAL A 139 -3.36 -6.44 -2.60
CA VAL A 139 -3.78 -7.77 -2.14
C VAL A 139 -2.55 -8.66 -2.07
N ILE A 140 -2.24 -9.18 -0.88
CA ILE A 140 -1.08 -10.04 -0.62
C ILE A 140 -1.57 -11.38 -0.11
N PHE A 141 -1.05 -12.46 -0.67
CA PHE A 141 -1.37 -13.82 -0.29
C PHE A 141 -0.32 -14.43 0.64
N ARG A 142 -0.77 -15.38 1.46
CA ARG A 142 0.06 -16.07 2.45
C ARG A 142 1.12 -16.97 1.84
N ASP A 143 0.78 -17.62 0.74
CA ASP A 143 1.65 -18.57 0.05
C ASP A 143 1.29 -18.68 -1.46
N GLU A 144 1.48 -19.84 -2.06
CA GLU A 144 1.16 -20.13 -3.45
C GLU A 144 -0.32 -20.42 -3.71
N ASN A 145 -1.11 -20.63 -2.64
CA ASN A 145 -2.56 -20.83 -2.76
C ASN A 145 -3.24 -19.45 -2.84
N VAL A 146 -3.50 -19.00 -4.04
CA VAL A 146 -4.07 -17.70 -4.37
C VAL A 146 -5.46 -17.85 -5.01
N THR A 147 -6.12 -16.74 -5.31
CA THR A 147 -7.35 -16.75 -6.10
C THR A 147 -7.06 -17.20 -7.54
N PRO A 148 -7.99 -17.94 -8.20
CA PRO A 148 -7.81 -18.37 -9.58
C PRO A 148 -7.61 -17.21 -10.57
N ASP A 149 -8.10 -16.02 -10.21
CA ASP A 149 -7.99 -14.79 -10.98
C ASP A 149 -7.66 -13.62 -10.06
N ALA A 150 -6.98 -12.61 -10.58
CA ALA A 150 -6.80 -11.34 -9.87
C ALA A 150 -8.14 -10.59 -9.83
N ILE A 151 -8.55 -10.16 -8.66
CA ILE A 151 -9.81 -9.42 -8.46
C ILE A 151 -9.54 -7.94 -8.70
N ASP A 152 -10.00 -7.42 -9.84
CA ASP A 152 -9.74 -6.05 -10.29
C ASP A 152 -10.92 -5.10 -10.06
N TYR A 153 -10.63 -3.80 -10.11
CA TYR A 153 -11.62 -2.73 -9.94
C TYR A 153 -12.68 -2.70 -11.04
N MET A 154 -12.36 -3.11 -12.25
CA MET A 154 -13.32 -3.05 -13.38
C MET A 154 -14.52 -3.97 -13.15
N ARG A 155 -14.28 -5.15 -12.58
CA ARG A 155 -15.32 -6.13 -12.27
C ARG A 155 -15.89 -5.97 -10.87
N TYR A 156 -15.09 -5.49 -9.92
CA TYR A 156 -15.44 -5.34 -8.51
C TYR A 156 -15.19 -3.89 -8.05
N PRO A 157 -16.10 -2.94 -8.37
CA PRO A 157 -15.85 -1.50 -8.41
C PRO A 157 -15.92 -0.80 -7.04
N ASN A 158 -15.80 -1.53 -5.95
CA ASN A 158 -15.71 -0.95 -4.61
C ASN A 158 -15.05 -1.93 -3.62
N PRO A 159 -14.53 -1.45 -2.48
CA PRO A 159 -13.82 -2.29 -1.52
C PRO A 159 -14.66 -3.44 -0.96
N LEU A 160 -15.96 -3.25 -0.77
CA LEU A 160 -16.85 -4.32 -0.30
C LEU A 160 -16.92 -5.46 -1.31
N ALA A 161 -17.05 -5.15 -2.60
CA ALA A 161 -17.06 -6.15 -3.66
C ALA A 161 -15.72 -6.91 -3.73
N LEU A 162 -14.59 -6.23 -3.57
CA LEU A 162 -13.27 -6.85 -3.46
C LEU A 162 -13.22 -7.85 -2.29
N TRP A 163 -13.61 -7.43 -1.08
CA TRP A 163 -13.57 -8.33 0.09
C TRP A 163 -14.53 -9.49 0.00
N GLN A 164 -15.74 -9.27 -0.55
CA GLN A 164 -16.71 -10.34 -0.76
C GLN A 164 -16.18 -11.38 -1.74
N GLU A 165 -15.52 -10.94 -2.81
CA GLU A 165 -14.96 -11.85 -3.79
C GLU A 165 -13.71 -12.56 -3.26
N LEU A 166 -12.86 -11.89 -2.49
CA LEU A 166 -11.79 -12.54 -1.74
C LEU A 166 -12.35 -13.58 -0.77
N ASP A 167 -13.44 -13.27 -0.06
CA ASP A 167 -14.09 -14.24 0.83
C ASP A 167 -14.70 -15.42 0.08
N ASN A 168 -15.17 -15.23 -1.15
CA ASN A 168 -15.72 -16.30 -2.00
C ASN A 168 -14.64 -17.22 -2.55
N GLN A 169 -13.54 -16.66 -3.06
CA GLN A 169 -12.52 -17.41 -3.80
C GLN A 169 -11.36 -17.90 -2.92
N CYS A 170 -10.98 -17.13 -1.90
CA CYS A 170 -9.83 -17.42 -1.04
C CYS A 170 -10.29 -18.08 0.27
N LYS A 171 -10.46 -19.39 0.26
CA LYS A 171 -10.94 -20.16 1.41
C LYS A 171 -9.80 -20.76 2.21
N ALA A 172 -9.81 -20.55 3.54
CA ALA A 172 -8.82 -21.09 4.45
C ALA A 172 -8.74 -22.61 4.41
N GLU A 173 -9.88 -23.30 4.18
CA GLU A 173 -9.95 -24.75 4.03
C GLU A 173 -9.21 -25.25 2.78
N ALA A 174 -9.06 -24.39 1.77
CA ALA A 174 -8.25 -24.65 0.58
C ALA A 174 -6.79 -24.14 0.75
N GLY A 175 -6.42 -23.67 1.93
CA GLY A 175 -5.11 -23.12 2.22
C GLY A 175 -4.91 -21.66 1.76
N CYS A 176 -5.92 -21.02 1.20
CA CYS A 176 -5.81 -19.64 0.73
C CYS A 176 -6.08 -18.65 1.87
N GLU A 177 -5.15 -17.74 2.09
CA GLU A 177 -5.33 -16.57 2.96
C GLU A 177 -4.78 -15.32 2.27
N ALA A 178 -5.51 -14.19 2.40
CA ALA A 178 -5.12 -12.92 1.84
C ALA A 178 -5.35 -11.77 2.83
N ILE A 179 -4.59 -10.70 2.64
CA ILE A 179 -4.82 -9.38 3.23
C ILE A 179 -4.91 -8.35 2.11
N ALA A 180 -5.69 -7.29 2.32
CA ALA A 180 -5.81 -6.15 1.42
C ALA A 180 -5.28 -4.90 2.15
N ILE A 181 -4.29 -4.21 1.58
CA ILE A 181 -3.59 -3.11 2.25
C ILE A 181 -3.92 -1.79 1.56
N PRO A 182 -4.75 -0.93 2.17
CA PRO A 182 -4.97 0.42 1.66
C PRO A 182 -3.68 1.22 1.60
N HIS A 183 -3.49 1.93 0.49
CA HIS A 183 -2.36 2.81 0.30
C HIS A 183 -2.78 4.11 -0.43
N ASN A 184 -1.88 5.10 -0.50
CA ASN A 184 -2.19 6.42 -1.07
C ASN A 184 -3.39 7.11 -0.41
N THR A 185 -3.61 6.91 0.88
CA THR A 185 -4.80 7.46 1.55
C THR A 185 -4.79 8.98 1.61
N ASN A 186 -3.61 9.62 1.55
CA ASN A 186 -3.45 11.07 1.39
C ASN A 186 -4.09 11.61 0.09
N MET A 187 -4.20 10.79 -0.94
CA MET A 187 -4.80 11.13 -2.24
C MET A 187 -6.27 10.69 -2.34
N GLY A 188 -6.85 10.20 -1.25
CA GLY A 188 -8.21 9.64 -1.22
C GLY A 188 -9.33 10.66 -1.02
N ASP A 189 -9.03 11.97 -0.94
CA ASP A 189 -10.01 13.05 -0.77
C ASP A 189 -11.02 12.79 0.37
N GLY A 190 -10.62 12.08 1.43
CA GLY A 190 -11.49 11.67 2.52
C GLY A 190 -12.51 10.58 2.19
N ARG A 191 -12.36 9.87 1.05
CA ARG A 191 -13.29 8.83 0.57
C ARG A 191 -12.79 7.40 0.78
N SER A 192 -11.55 7.23 1.22
CA SER A 192 -10.93 5.89 1.33
C SER A 192 -11.55 5.01 2.40
N PHE A 193 -12.20 5.62 3.42
CA PHE A 193 -12.75 4.92 4.58
C PHE A 193 -14.08 5.54 5.05
N ASP A 194 -15.18 4.97 4.63
CA ASP A 194 -16.54 5.40 5.02
C ASP A 194 -17.12 4.46 6.10
N ILE A 195 -16.36 4.29 7.18
CA ILE A 195 -16.63 3.30 8.23
C ILE A 195 -17.86 3.62 9.10
N GLU A 196 -18.26 4.88 9.16
CA GLU A 196 -19.40 5.34 9.93
C GLU A 196 -20.73 4.84 9.33
N THR A 197 -20.78 4.70 8.00
CA THR A 197 -21.98 4.24 7.28
C THR A 197 -22.03 2.72 7.08
N GLU A 198 -20.92 2.02 7.33
CA GLU A 198 -20.85 0.56 7.19
C GLU A 198 -21.67 -0.18 8.24
N THR A 199 -22.31 -1.28 7.82
CA THR A 199 -22.95 -2.23 8.76
C THR A 199 -21.89 -3.02 9.55
N ASN A 200 -22.28 -3.68 10.63
CA ASN A 200 -21.36 -4.49 11.42
C ASN A 200 -20.78 -5.67 10.63
N GLU A 201 -21.53 -6.24 9.68
CA GLU A 201 -21.07 -7.29 8.77
C GLU A 201 -19.96 -6.77 7.86
N VAL A 202 -20.13 -5.58 7.29
CA VAL A 202 -19.12 -4.92 6.45
C VAL A 202 -17.88 -4.57 7.26
N ARG A 203 -18.05 -4.01 8.47
CA ARG A 203 -16.94 -3.72 9.39
C ARG A 203 -16.13 -4.97 9.77
N ALA A 204 -16.83 -6.08 10.00
CA ALA A 204 -16.17 -7.36 10.32
C ALA A 204 -15.37 -7.90 9.10
N LEU A 205 -15.93 -7.77 7.90
CA LEU A 205 -15.26 -8.18 6.67
C LEU A 205 -14.03 -7.30 6.39
N ARG A 206 -14.16 -5.97 6.52
CA ARG A 206 -13.01 -5.05 6.47
C ARG A 206 -11.93 -5.44 7.47
N ALA A 207 -12.28 -5.61 8.75
CA ALA A 207 -11.35 -5.96 9.82
C ALA A 207 -10.61 -7.28 9.58
N ARG A 208 -11.20 -8.19 8.80
CA ARG A 208 -10.58 -9.45 8.41
C ARG A 208 -9.51 -9.26 7.33
N PHE A 209 -9.80 -8.47 6.30
CA PHE A 209 -8.90 -8.29 5.16
C PHE A 209 -7.97 -7.09 5.32
N GLU A 210 -8.43 -5.94 5.82
CA GLU A 210 -7.60 -4.76 6.03
C GLU A 210 -6.97 -4.80 7.42
N ARG A 211 -5.77 -5.40 7.49
CA ARG A 211 -4.98 -5.53 8.73
C ARG A 211 -3.91 -4.47 8.85
N LEU A 212 -3.54 -3.87 7.74
CA LEU A 212 -2.45 -2.91 7.58
C LEU A 212 -2.92 -1.69 6.82
N VAL A 213 -2.17 -0.61 6.93
CA VAL A 213 -2.29 0.59 6.09
C VAL A 213 -0.89 1.10 5.76
N GLU A 214 -0.70 1.56 4.55
CA GLU A 214 0.53 2.23 4.15
C GLU A 214 0.48 3.70 4.56
N ILE A 215 1.52 4.13 5.29
CA ILE A 215 1.66 5.49 5.81
C ILE A 215 2.48 6.40 4.90
N HIS A 216 3.37 5.82 4.10
CA HIS A 216 4.32 6.57 3.28
C HIS A 216 4.79 5.77 2.06
N GLN A 217 4.92 6.46 0.93
CA GLN A 217 5.44 5.93 -0.32
C GLN A 217 5.89 7.08 -1.26
N GLU A 218 6.27 6.79 -2.53
CA GLU A 218 6.78 7.82 -3.46
C GLU A 218 5.82 9.01 -3.69
N LYS A 219 4.52 8.83 -3.47
CA LYS A 219 3.50 9.89 -3.60
C LYS A 219 3.22 10.62 -2.26
N GLY A 220 4.15 10.55 -1.31
CA GLY A 220 4.15 11.31 -0.07
C GLY A 220 3.60 10.59 1.14
N SER A 221 3.50 11.36 2.23
CA SER A 221 3.07 10.90 3.55
C SER A 221 1.55 10.91 3.69
N SER A 222 1.02 9.81 4.23
CA SER A 222 -0.37 9.66 4.65
C SER A 222 -0.52 9.66 6.18
N GLU A 223 0.50 10.04 6.94
CA GLU A 223 0.48 9.96 8.41
C GLU A 223 -0.51 10.94 9.02
N CYS A 224 -0.32 12.22 8.78
CA CYS A 224 -1.15 13.29 9.29
C CYS A 224 -1.16 14.48 8.31
N LEU A 225 -2.20 15.30 8.36
CA LEU A 225 -2.36 16.43 7.47
C LEU A 225 -2.10 17.73 8.21
N TYR A 226 -1.02 18.43 7.81
CA TYR A 226 -0.62 19.72 8.36
C TYR A 226 -1.54 20.83 7.82
N ALA A 227 -2.13 21.60 8.65
CA ALA A 227 -2.74 22.93 8.50
C ALA A 227 -3.93 23.15 9.46
N PHE A 228 -4.54 24.34 9.44
CA PHE A 228 -5.70 24.71 10.25
C PHE A 228 -5.59 24.40 11.74
N GLY A 229 -4.40 24.65 12.31
CA GLY A 229 -4.17 24.52 13.74
C GLY A 229 -3.71 23.14 14.17
N GLN A 230 -3.26 22.30 13.25
CA GLN A 230 -2.47 21.11 13.62
C GLN A 230 -1.18 21.56 14.29
N PRO A 231 -0.93 21.19 15.56
CA PRO A 231 0.24 21.65 16.30
C PRO A 231 1.54 20.94 15.94
N ASP A 232 1.45 19.78 15.30
CA ASP A 232 2.57 18.93 14.95
C ASP A 232 3.16 19.36 13.60
N GLU A 233 4.34 19.97 13.62
CA GLU A 233 5.02 20.45 12.42
C GLU A 233 5.56 19.32 11.54
N ASP A 234 5.78 18.13 12.11
CA ASP A 234 6.21 16.95 11.35
C ASP A 234 5.11 16.45 10.40
N CYS A 235 3.85 16.83 10.61
CA CYS A 235 2.79 16.62 9.65
C CYS A 235 3.01 17.34 8.30
N ASN A 236 3.99 18.23 8.20
CA ASN A 236 4.41 18.84 6.93
C ASN A 236 5.44 18.00 6.15
N PHE A 237 5.91 16.88 6.70
CA PHE A 237 6.87 16.00 6.06
C PHE A 237 6.29 15.38 4.78
N GLN A 238 6.95 15.60 3.65
CA GLN A 238 6.64 15.05 2.34
C GLN A 238 5.14 15.03 1.99
N GLN A 239 4.47 16.14 2.26
CA GLN A 239 3.05 16.31 1.92
C GLN A 239 2.84 16.40 0.41
N TYR A 240 1.97 15.56 -0.11
CA TYR A 240 1.55 15.59 -1.50
C TYR A 240 0.04 15.82 -1.59
N LEU A 241 -0.34 17.06 -1.87
CA LEU A 241 -1.74 17.47 -1.97
C LEU A 241 -2.15 17.53 -3.43
N THR A 242 -3.25 16.87 -3.76
CA THR A 242 -3.79 16.88 -5.12
C THR A 242 -5.31 17.07 -5.09
N ARG A 243 -5.82 17.73 -6.13
CA ARG A 243 -7.24 17.74 -6.46
C ARG A 243 -7.39 17.23 -7.90
N SER A 244 -8.15 16.15 -8.08
CA SER A 244 -8.28 15.51 -9.39
C SER A 244 -6.93 15.21 -10.04
N SER A 245 -6.00 14.65 -9.28
CA SER A 245 -4.60 14.35 -9.65
C SER A 245 -3.75 15.56 -10.04
N ARG A 246 -4.19 16.78 -9.75
CA ARG A 246 -3.39 18.00 -9.95
C ARG A 246 -2.82 18.48 -8.62
N PRO A 247 -1.54 18.86 -8.56
CA PRO A 247 -0.97 19.48 -7.36
C PRO A 247 -1.79 20.71 -6.96
N THR A 248 -2.07 20.83 -5.66
CA THR A 248 -2.84 21.93 -5.06
C THR A 248 -2.10 22.48 -3.85
N ALA A 249 -2.35 23.75 -3.53
CA ALA A 249 -1.81 24.37 -2.32
C ALA A 249 -2.82 24.25 -1.17
N PRO A 250 -2.36 24.26 0.10
CA PRO A 250 -3.26 24.18 1.27
C PRO A 250 -4.35 25.25 1.28
N GLU A 251 -4.04 26.46 0.83
CA GLU A 251 -4.95 27.60 0.73
C GLU A 251 -6.09 27.42 -0.28
N ASP A 252 -5.96 26.47 -1.19
CA ASP A 252 -7.01 26.17 -2.19
C ASP A 252 -8.17 25.36 -1.61
N TYR A 253 -8.06 24.91 -0.37
CA TYR A 253 -9.07 24.10 0.31
C TYR A 253 -9.85 24.90 1.36
N SER A 254 -11.15 24.72 1.39
CA SER A 254 -11.96 25.15 2.52
C SER A 254 -11.64 24.33 3.78
N ARG A 255 -12.01 24.85 4.96
CA ARG A 255 -11.81 24.13 6.23
C ARG A 255 -12.59 22.79 6.27
N GLU A 256 -13.76 22.74 5.66
CA GLU A 256 -14.56 21.52 5.58
C GLU A 256 -13.91 20.46 4.69
N GLU A 257 -13.46 20.84 3.49
CA GLU A 257 -12.71 19.95 2.59
C GLU A 257 -11.46 19.43 3.28
N TRP A 258 -10.75 20.29 4.01
CA TRP A 258 -9.54 19.91 4.75
C TRP A 258 -9.83 18.88 5.84
N GLN A 259 -10.88 19.08 6.62
CA GLN A 259 -11.32 18.11 7.64
C GLN A 259 -11.71 16.77 7.01
N LYS A 260 -12.39 16.81 5.86
CA LYS A 260 -12.74 15.61 5.11
C LYS A 260 -11.50 14.87 4.62
N MET A 261 -10.54 15.57 4.01
CA MET A 261 -9.26 14.98 3.60
C MET A 261 -8.51 14.37 4.77
N ARG A 262 -8.42 15.08 5.90
CA ARG A 262 -7.76 14.59 7.13
C ARG A 262 -8.32 13.26 7.59
N SER A 263 -9.60 12.98 7.35
CA SER A 263 -10.24 11.73 7.76
C SER A 263 -9.66 10.47 7.11
N SER A 264 -8.90 10.61 6.01
CA SER A 264 -8.18 9.51 5.33
C SER A 264 -6.72 9.36 5.79
N TYR A 265 -6.21 10.26 6.62
CA TYR A 265 -4.84 10.15 7.15
C TYR A 265 -4.78 9.21 8.35
N VAL A 266 -3.67 8.48 8.47
CA VAL A 266 -3.53 7.31 9.36
C VAL A 266 -3.82 7.66 10.82
N ARG A 267 -3.31 8.76 11.37
CA ARG A 267 -3.59 9.16 12.76
C ARG A 267 -5.09 9.37 13.00
N ALA A 268 -5.78 10.03 12.07
CA ALA A 268 -7.22 10.23 12.15
C ALA A 268 -8.00 8.91 11.96
N LEU A 269 -7.54 8.03 11.05
CA LEU A 269 -8.15 6.71 10.85
C LEU A 269 -8.15 5.88 12.12
N LEU A 270 -6.99 5.74 12.77
CA LEU A 270 -6.85 4.95 13.99
C LEU A 270 -7.76 5.48 15.10
N THR A 271 -7.87 6.80 15.24
CA THR A 271 -8.73 7.42 16.25
C THR A 271 -10.21 7.24 15.92
N ARG A 272 -10.62 7.40 14.66
CA ARG A 272 -12.00 7.13 14.20
C ARG A 272 -12.43 5.68 14.46
N GLY A 273 -11.52 4.72 14.25
CA GLY A 273 -11.75 3.31 14.57
C GLY A 273 -12.12 3.08 16.04
N LEU A 274 -11.55 3.86 16.98
CA LEU A 274 -11.92 3.81 18.41
C LEU A 274 -13.34 4.32 18.64
N GLY A 275 -13.75 5.38 17.93
CA GLY A 275 -15.13 5.90 18.00
C GLY A 275 -16.15 4.86 17.55
N VAL A 276 -15.93 4.26 16.38
CA VAL A 276 -16.79 3.20 15.83
C VAL A 276 -16.83 1.97 16.74
N TYR A 277 -15.69 1.60 17.34
CA TYR A 277 -15.65 0.52 18.34
C TYR A 277 -16.54 0.80 19.54
N SER A 278 -16.54 2.03 20.04
CA SER A 278 -17.39 2.44 21.18
C SER A 278 -18.89 2.25 20.92
N GLU A 279 -19.32 2.41 19.67
CA GLU A 279 -20.71 2.31 19.27
C GLU A 279 -21.12 0.87 18.89
N SER A 280 -20.24 0.16 18.17
CA SER A 280 -20.56 -1.12 17.52
C SER A 280 -19.92 -2.34 18.16
N GLY A 281 -18.88 -2.15 18.98
CA GLY A 281 -18.05 -3.24 19.51
C GLY A 281 -17.05 -3.81 18.48
N ILE A 282 -16.99 -3.27 17.25
CA ILE A 282 -16.07 -3.67 16.20
C ILE A 282 -15.18 -2.47 15.81
N ASN A 283 -13.86 -2.63 15.90
CA ASN A 283 -12.92 -1.65 15.35
C ASN A 283 -12.44 -2.12 13.98
N PRO A 284 -12.97 -1.57 12.88
CA PRO A 284 -12.54 -1.97 11.53
C PRO A 284 -11.21 -1.37 11.12
N LEU A 285 -10.66 -0.43 11.89
CA LEU A 285 -9.40 0.29 11.64
C LEU A 285 -8.34 0.00 12.70
N GLN A 286 -8.30 -1.21 13.24
CA GLN A 286 -7.19 -1.66 14.08
C GLN A 286 -6.03 -2.12 13.17
N LEU A 287 -5.30 -1.16 12.62
CA LEU A 287 -4.33 -1.34 11.55
C LEU A 287 -2.89 -1.33 12.06
N GLY A 288 -2.04 -2.18 11.48
CA GLY A 288 -0.60 -2.04 11.53
C GLY A 288 -0.13 -1.06 10.45
N ILE A 289 1.02 -0.46 10.65
CA ILE A 289 1.53 0.63 9.81
C ILE A 289 2.72 0.11 9.00
N ILE A 290 2.67 0.27 7.68
CA ILE A 290 3.75 -0.07 6.75
C ILE A 290 4.11 1.12 5.87
N SER A 291 5.25 1.05 5.20
CA SER A 291 5.63 1.88 4.05
C SER A 291 6.06 1.00 2.89
N SER A 292 6.04 1.55 1.71
CA SER A 292 6.60 0.94 0.51
C SER A 292 7.19 2.02 -0.42
N THR A 293 7.71 1.62 -1.57
CA THR A 293 8.13 2.57 -2.57
C THR A 293 7.02 2.92 -3.55
N ASP A 294 6.10 2.00 -3.81
CA ASP A 294 5.13 2.09 -4.92
C ASP A 294 5.82 2.45 -6.26
N ASN A 295 7.02 1.89 -6.45
CA ASN A 295 7.93 2.24 -7.54
C ASN A 295 7.49 1.60 -8.85
N HIS A 296 7.32 2.41 -9.89
CA HIS A 296 6.88 2.00 -11.22
C HIS A 296 8.05 1.87 -12.24
N ALA A 297 9.29 1.83 -11.76
CA ALA A 297 10.49 1.78 -12.59
C ALA A 297 11.32 0.49 -12.40
N ALA A 298 10.70 -0.58 -11.87
CA ALA A 298 11.34 -1.85 -11.53
C ALA A 298 12.47 -1.75 -10.47
N THR A 299 12.58 -0.62 -9.78
CA THR A 299 13.58 -0.34 -8.72
C THR A 299 12.96 -0.34 -7.32
N GLY A 300 11.97 -1.19 -7.08
CA GLY A 300 11.31 -1.29 -5.78
C GLY A 300 12.30 -1.51 -4.62
N GLY A 301 12.13 -0.73 -3.55
CA GLY A 301 13.05 -0.72 -2.42
C GLY A 301 14.28 0.19 -2.57
N PHE A 302 14.39 0.94 -3.67
CA PHE A 302 15.45 1.94 -3.85
C PHE A 302 15.07 3.25 -3.17
N VAL A 303 15.40 3.34 -1.88
CA VAL A 303 14.99 4.42 -0.98
C VAL A 303 16.13 5.38 -0.59
N ASP A 304 17.28 5.29 -1.26
CA ASP A 304 18.42 6.18 -1.05
C ASP A 304 18.12 7.54 -1.69
N GLU A 305 17.90 8.57 -0.87
CA GLU A 305 17.54 9.92 -1.33
C GLU A 305 18.64 10.56 -2.19
N ASP A 306 19.93 10.29 -1.87
CA ASP A 306 21.07 10.86 -2.58
C ASP A 306 21.25 10.22 -3.97
N LYS A 307 20.73 9.03 -4.19
CA LYS A 307 20.86 8.25 -5.41
C LYS A 307 19.54 8.07 -6.16
N TRP A 308 18.44 8.60 -5.62
CA TRP A 308 17.13 8.43 -6.23
C TRP A 308 17.07 9.07 -7.62
N LEU A 309 16.63 8.29 -8.60
CA LEU A 309 16.65 8.65 -10.02
C LEU A 309 15.29 9.10 -10.56
N GLY A 310 14.32 9.32 -9.67
CA GLY A 310 12.96 9.62 -10.04
C GLY A 310 12.09 8.37 -10.12
N SER A 311 10.85 8.57 -10.52
CA SER A 311 9.84 7.54 -10.71
C SER A 311 9.51 7.38 -12.21
N VAL A 312 8.36 6.80 -12.51
CA VAL A 312 7.87 6.52 -13.88
C VAL A 312 8.00 7.71 -14.86
N PHE A 313 7.90 8.94 -14.35
CA PHE A 313 8.10 10.16 -15.14
C PHE A 313 9.51 10.72 -14.94
N GLY A 314 10.38 10.56 -15.94
CA GLY A 314 11.68 11.21 -15.94
C GLY A 314 12.78 10.46 -15.21
N ILE A 315 12.82 9.13 -15.31
CA ILE A 315 13.94 8.34 -14.82
C ILE A 315 15.25 8.89 -15.39
N GLY A 316 16.21 9.21 -14.51
CA GLY A 316 17.47 9.85 -14.86
C GLY A 316 17.39 11.35 -15.16
N ASP A 317 16.21 11.95 -15.09
CA ASP A 317 15.97 13.38 -15.24
C ASP A 317 15.13 13.87 -14.05
N LEU A 318 15.81 14.26 -12.99
CA LEU A 318 15.16 14.67 -11.73
C LEU A 318 14.24 15.89 -11.91
N ASP A 319 14.55 16.80 -12.85
CA ASP A 319 13.70 17.95 -13.11
C ASP A 319 12.35 17.51 -13.66
N LYS A 320 12.30 16.48 -14.51
CA LYS A 320 11.07 15.88 -15.00
C LYS A 320 10.40 14.99 -13.96
N ALA A 321 11.18 14.22 -13.19
CA ALA A 321 10.66 13.39 -12.12
C ALA A 321 10.01 14.23 -11.01
N MET A 322 10.58 15.41 -10.72
CA MET A 322 10.12 16.35 -9.71
C MET A 322 9.07 17.36 -10.23
N VAL A 323 8.46 17.14 -11.38
CA VAL A 323 7.30 17.92 -11.84
C VAL A 323 6.20 17.99 -10.76
N ARG A 324 6.18 17.01 -9.87
CA ARG A 324 5.38 17.00 -8.65
C ARG A 324 6.35 17.11 -7.45
N LYS A 325 6.52 18.32 -6.94
CA LYS A 325 7.51 18.71 -5.90
C LYS A 325 7.57 17.84 -4.63
N SER A 326 6.67 16.89 -4.48
CA SER A 326 6.56 16.05 -3.28
C SER A 326 6.82 14.56 -3.55
N TRP A 327 7.18 14.18 -4.77
CA TRP A 327 7.59 12.82 -5.05
C TRP A 327 8.98 12.55 -4.46
N ASN A 328 9.15 11.38 -3.89
CA ASN A 328 10.30 11.00 -3.10
C ASN A 328 10.61 9.50 -3.28
N PRO A 329 11.72 8.98 -2.74
CA PRO A 329 12.05 7.56 -2.88
C PRO A 329 11.04 6.59 -2.26
N GLY A 330 10.13 7.06 -1.42
CA GLY A 330 9.22 6.23 -0.64
C GLY A 330 9.84 5.69 0.63
N GLY A 331 9.39 4.53 1.07
CA GLY A 331 9.82 3.93 2.32
C GLY A 331 9.91 2.41 2.29
N LEU A 332 10.16 1.84 3.45
CA LEU A 332 10.30 0.41 3.67
C LEU A 332 9.38 -0.05 4.81
N VAL A 333 8.92 -1.29 4.72
CA VAL A 333 8.29 -2.00 5.82
C VAL A 333 9.31 -2.89 6.52
N ALA A 334 9.29 -2.88 7.85
CA ALA A 334 9.99 -3.86 8.67
C ALA A 334 9.00 -4.76 9.41
N VAL A 335 9.33 -6.04 9.53
CA VAL A 335 8.45 -7.07 10.08
C VAL A 335 9.20 -7.85 11.18
N TRP A 336 8.57 -7.98 12.33
CA TRP A 336 9.05 -8.90 13.38
C TRP A 336 8.43 -10.27 13.17
N ALA A 337 9.16 -11.15 12.50
CA ALA A 337 8.79 -12.52 12.18
C ALA A 337 9.78 -13.51 12.80
N GLU A 338 9.36 -14.77 12.98
CA GLU A 338 10.21 -15.82 13.52
C GLU A 338 11.23 -16.31 12.49
N GLU A 339 10.84 -16.30 11.21
CA GLU A 339 11.63 -16.76 10.08
C GLU A 339 11.38 -15.90 8.86
N ASN A 340 12.35 -15.84 7.94
CA ASN A 340 12.14 -15.22 6.63
C ASN A 340 11.51 -16.24 5.67
N THR A 341 10.23 -16.50 5.87
CA THR A 341 9.39 -17.37 5.02
C THR A 341 8.04 -16.72 4.79
N ARG A 342 7.35 -17.07 3.69
CA ARG A 342 6.02 -16.54 3.37
C ARG A 342 5.05 -16.63 4.54
N HIS A 343 4.96 -17.82 5.16
CA HIS A 343 4.04 -18.07 6.26
C HIS A 343 4.36 -17.20 7.48
N SER A 344 5.62 -17.16 7.90
CA SER A 344 6.03 -16.40 9.09
C SER A 344 5.87 -14.90 8.89
N LEU A 345 6.24 -14.39 7.70
CA LEU A 345 6.06 -12.97 7.35
C LEU A 345 4.56 -12.61 7.29
N PHE A 346 3.75 -13.40 6.58
CA PHE A 346 2.31 -13.14 6.47
C PHE A 346 1.61 -13.17 7.83
N ASP A 347 1.95 -14.13 8.69
CA ASP A 347 1.38 -14.22 10.02
C ASP A 347 1.76 -13.00 10.88
N ALA A 348 3.00 -12.51 10.78
CA ALA A 348 3.44 -11.28 11.44
C ALA A 348 2.74 -10.02 10.89
N LEU A 349 2.60 -9.90 9.56
CA LEU A 349 1.79 -8.87 8.90
C LEU A 349 0.35 -8.86 9.44
N LYS A 350 -0.26 -10.04 9.52
CA LYS A 350 -1.62 -10.22 10.02
C LYS A 350 -1.77 -9.89 11.51
N ARG A 351 -0.74 -10.17 12.33
CA ARG A 351 -0.66 -9.77 13.73
C ARG A 351 -0.30 -8.30 13.92
N ARG A 352 0.11 -7.59 12.85
CA ARG A 352 0.56 -6.19 12.86
C ARG A 352 1.87 -5.97 13.63
N GLU A 353 2.71 -6.97 13.68
CA GLU A 353 4.06 -6.90 14.24
C GLU A 353 5.01 -6.27 13.22
N VAL A 354 4.69 -5.04 12.81
CA VAL A 354 5.30 -4.32 11.71
C VAL A 354 5.48 -2.84 12.05
N TYR A 355 6.40 -2.19 11.36
CA TYR A 355 6.53 -0.74 11.38
C TYR A 355 7.05 -0.22 10.03
N ALA A 356 6.86 1.07 9.81
CA ALA A 356 7.25 1.78 8.61
C ALA A 356 8.52 2.59 8.84
N THR A 357 9.31 2.79 7.78
CA THR A 357 10.36 3.80 7.73
C THR A 357 10.25 4.60 6.43
N SER A 358 10.78 5.80 6.40
CA SER A 358 10.90 6.63 5.19
C SER A 358 12.18 6.34 4.39
N GLY A 359 12.80 5.14 4.60
CA GLY A 359 13.98 4.68 3.89
C GLY A 359 15.04 4.06 4.79
N PRO A 360 15.49 4.73 5.86
CA PRO A 360 16.48 4.16 6.78
C PRO A 360 16.01 2.83 7.38
N ARG A 361 16.94 1.87 7.52
CA ARG A 361 16.66 0.55 8.09
C ARG A 361 16.80 0.56 9.62
N MET A 362 16.10 1.47 10.27
CA MET A 362 16.02 1.53 11.73
C MET A 362 15.37 0.28 12.30
N GLN A 363 15.72 -0.09 13.54
CA GLN A 363 15.04 -1.15 14.26
C GLN A 363 14.19 -0.55 15.39
N VAL A 364 12.89 -0.78 15.35
CA VAL A 364 11.94 -0.25 16.34
C VAL A 364 11.18 -1.41 16.99
N ARG A 365 11.12 -1.42 18.33
CA ARG A 365 10.28 -2.30 19.12
C ARG A 365 9.41 -1.50 20.07
N LEU A 366 8.14 -1.84 20.12
CA LEU A 366 7.18 -1.34 21.08
C LEU A 366 6.54 -2.50 21.83
N GLN A 367 6.56 -2.44 23.15
CA GLN A 367 5.90 -3.42 24.02
C GLN A 367 5.04 -2.70 25.04
N GLY A 368 3.90 -3.29 25.36
CA GLY A 368 3.02 -2.81 26.40
C GLY A 368 2.78 -3.86 27.48
N SER A 369 2.64 -3.44 28.75
CA SER A 369 2.36 -4.32 29.88
C SER A 369 1.45 -3.66 30.89
N GLY A 370 0.61 -4.46 31.57
CA GLY A 370 -0.15 -4.00 32.76
C GLY A 370 0.70 -3.87 34.01
N ASN A 371 1.95 -4.34 33.99
CA ASN A 371 2.94 -4.24 35.05
C ASN A 371 4.12 -3.40 34.60
N ALA A 372 4.95 -2.94 35.56
CA ALA A 372 6.20 -2.26 35.21
C ALA A 372 7.11 -3.18 34.38
N LEU A 373 7.63 -2.64 33.29
CA LEU A 373 8.61 -3.31 32.44
C LEU A 373 10.02 -3.03 32.95
N THR A 374 10.89 -4.04 32.93
CA THR A 374 12.30 -3.88 33.28
C THR A 374 13.10 -3.27 32.13
N CYS A 375 14.24 -2.66 32.44
CA CYS A 375 15.16 -2.19 31.39
C CYS A 375 16.06 -3.31 30.83
N ASP A 376 15.83 -4.55 31.22
CA ASP A 376 16.54 -5.71 30.70
C ASP A 376 16.17 -5.91 29.22
N ALA A 377 17.18 -5.80 28.36
CA ALA A 377 16.99 -5.86 26.92
C ALA A 377 16.53 -7.25 26.45
N ASP A 378 16.87 -8.30 27.19
CA ASP A 378 16.56 -9.70 26.85
C ASP A 378 15.19 -10.15 27.38
N ASN A 379 14.56 -9.34 28.22
CA ASN A 379 13.23 -9.66 28.76
C ASN A 379 12.12 -9.04 27.91
N TYR A 380 11.52 -9.83 27.04
CA TYR A 380 10.39 -9.44 26.17
C TYR A 380 9.02 -9.75 26.80
N GLU A 381 8.89 -9.62 28.10
CA GLU A 381 7.60 -9.77 28.77
C GLU A 381 6.69 -8.59 28.44
N GLY A 382 5.62 -8.85 27.68
CA GLY A 382 4.64 -7.82 27.32
C GLY A 382 3.91 -8.16 26.02
N ILE A 383 2.93 -7.36 25.71
CA ILE A 383 2.21 -7.43 24.45
C ILE A 383 3.02 -6.67 23.39
N PRO A 384 3.41 -7.31 22.27
CA PRO A 384 4.18 -6.65 21.22
C PRO A 384 3.36 -5.59 20.47
N MET A 385 4.02 -4.80 19.62
CA MET A 385 3.35 -3.89 18.70
C MET A 385 2.28 -4.62 17.89
N GLY A 386 1.21 -3.92 17.51
CA GLY A 386 0.04 -4.53 16.88
C GLY A 386 -0.93 -5.22 17.84
N GLY A 387 -0.52 -5.48 19.06
CA GLY A 387 -1.33 -6.14 20.08
C GLY A 387 -2.36 -5.21 20.75
N SER A 388 -3.20 -5.80 21.61
CA SER A 388 -4.25 -5.08 22.33
C SER A 388 -4.36 -5.54 23.77
N PHE A 389 -4.61 -4.61 24.66
CA PHE A 389 -4.95 -4.92 26.05
C PHE A 389 -6.44 -5.25 26.17
N LYS A 390 -6.75 -6.25 26.99
CA LYS A 390 -8.05 -6.30 27.63
C LYS A 390 -8.13 -5.20 28.67
N LYS A 391 -9.35 -4.89 29.17
CA LYS A 391 -9.56 -3.84 30.16
C LYS A 391 -8.56 -3.94 31.32
N LEU A 392 -7.74 -2.93 31.48
CA LEU A 392 -6.76 -2.84 32.56
C LEU A 392 -7.35 -2.08 33.76
N LYS A 393 -6.93 -2.47 34.97
CA LYS A 393 -7.30 -1.76 36.22
C LYS A 393 -6.39 -0.55 36.49
N LYS A 394 -5.21 -0.51 35.90
CA LYS A 394 -4.20 0.53 36.01
C LYS A 394 -3.73 0.94 34.61
N PRO A 395 -3.18 2.13 34.43
CA PRO A 395 -2.56 2.54 33.17
C PRO A 395 -1.48 1.53 32.74
N PRO A 396 -1.36 1.23 31.44
CA PRO A 396 -0.30 0.38 30.94
C PRO A 396 1.07 1.06 31.01
N HIS A 397 2.09 0.25 31.07
CA HIS A 397 3.48 0.67 30.87
C HIS A 397 3.90 0.30 29.46
N PHE A 398 4.66 1.18 28.83
CA PHE A 398 5.22 0.95 27.49
C PHE A 398 6.74 0.96 27.56
N ARG A 399 7.35 0.10 26.75
CA ARG A 399 8.80 0.10 26.49
C ARG A 399 8.99 0.28 24.99
N ILE A 400 9.80 1.29 24.64
CA ILE A 400 10.17 1.60 23.27
C ILE A 400 11.69 1.42 23.17
N GLN A 401 12.12 0.72 22.13
CA GLN A 401 13.53 0.58 21.76
C GLN A 401 13.64 0.99 20.30
N ALA A 402 14.53 1.93 20.01
CA ALA A 402 14.82 2.36 18.65
C ALA A 402 16.33 2.37 18.44
N LEU A 403 16.80 1.65 17.43
CA LEU A 403 18.17 1.68 16.96
C LEU A 403 18.19 2.42 15.63
N TYR A 404 19.00 3.48 15.55
CA TYR A 404 19.17 4.21 14.31
C TYR A 404 20.01 3.40 13.30
N ASP A 405 19.89 3.73 12.02
CA ASP A 405 20.67 3.13 10.94
C ASP A 405 22.01 3.89 10.79
N GLU A 406 22.05 4.87 9.91
CA GLU A 406 23.27 5.67 9.65
C GLU A 406 23.23 7.00 10.38
N THR A 407 22.05 7.62 10.51
CA THR A 407 21.87 8.94 11.13
C THR A 407 21.26 8.80 12.52
N PRO A 408 21.85 9.42 13.57
CA PRO A 408 21.30 9.43 14.93
C PRO A 408 19.88 10.00 14.98
N LEU A 409 19.05 9.44 15.89
CA LEU A 409 17.70 9.94 16.13
C LEU A 409 17.74 11.32 16.77
N GLN A 410 16.89 12.22 16.34
CA GLN A 410 16.70 13.53 16.93
C GLN A 410 15.76 13.44 18.15
N SER A 411 14.65 12.71 18.01
CA SER A 411 13.63 12.57 19.05
C SER A 411 12.94 11.21 18.95
N ILE A 412 12.22 10.86 19.99
CA ILE A 412 11.21 9.80 20.01
C ILE A 412 9.93 10.43 20.52
N GLU A 413 8.90 10.45 19.71
CA GLU A 413 7.60 11.00 20.05
C GLU A 413 6.54 9.93 20.16
N ILE A 414 5.62 10.09 21.10
CA ILE A 414 4.52 9.15 21.32
C ILE A 414 3.21 9.85 21.04
N ILE A 415 2.62 9.51 19.91
CA ILE A 415 1.32 10.01 19.52
C ILE A 415 0.24 9.07 20.08
N LYS A 416 -0.63 9.63 20.93
CA LYS A 416 -1.73 8.91 21.55
C LYS A 416 -3.06 9.37 20.96
N GLY A 417 -3.77 8.45 20.31
CA GLY A 417 -5.19 8.62 19.95
C GLY A 417 -6.10 8.06 21.04
N GLU A 418 -7.16 8.78 21.42
CA GLU A 418 -8.17 8.30 22.34
C GLU A 418 -9.58 8.75 21.95
N PHE A 419 -10.57 7.91 22.31
CA PHE A 419 -11.99 8.27 22.28
C PHE A 419 -12.48 8.37 23.73
N ARG A 420 -12.86 9.57 24.13
CA ARG A 420 -13.28 9.84 25.50
C ARG A 420 -14.37 10.90 25.53
N ASP A 421 -15.42 10.65 26.32
CA ASP A 421 -16.55 11.55 26.49
C ASP A 421 -17.28 11.93 25.19
N GLY A 422 -17.29 10.99 24.20
CA GLY A 422 -17.87 11.22 22.88
C GLY A 422 -16.96 11.96 21.89
N GLU A 423 -15.72 12.26 22.26
CA GLU A 423 -14.78 13.02 21.45
C GLU A 423 -13.54 12.20 21.08
N LEU A 424 -13.06 12.38 19.85
CA LEU A 424 -11.79 11.89 19.37
C LEU A 424 -10.69 12.91 19.72
N ARG A 425 -9.63 12.45 20.39
CA ARG A 425 -8.51 13.29 20.81
C ARG A 425 -7.19 12.67 20.41
N GLU A 426 -6.24 13.51 20.05
CA GLU A 426 -4.86 13.16 19.78
C GLU A 426 -3.94 14.03 20.64
N THR A 427 -2.93 13.41 21.22
CA THR A 427 -1.89 14.09 22.02
C THR A 427 -0.53 13.50 21.68
N THR A 428 0.48 14.35 21.63
CA THR A 428 1.90 14.01 21.53
C THR A 428 2.58 14.16 22.87
#